data_f353fa26bc37c76eed6684ba30749ce6
#
_entry.id   f353fa26bc37c76eed6684ba30749ce6
#
_cell.length_a   1.000
_cell.length_b   1.000
_cell.length_c   1.000
_cell.angle_alpha   90.00
_cell.angle_beta   90.00
_cell.angle_gamma   90.00
#
_symmetry.space_group_name_H-M   'P 1'
#
loop_
_entity.id
_entity.type
_entity.pdbx_description
1 polymer ?
#
loop_
_entity_poly.entity_id
_entity_poly.type
_entity_poly.pdbx_seq_one_letter_code
_entity_poly.pdbx_strand_id
1 'polypeptide(L)'
;MILSLAAALLLSQAAESSPPPAVARAAEALAACVQDRLNQAEDNVRPEAIADAIVAHCRPQQVALMASHARWVQASDLSEREKARSLRETERNMRGMRGQLVRSIRRDRRGR
;
A
#
# COMPACT_ATOMS: atom_id res chain seq x y z
N MET A 1 5.29 23.12 17.02
CA MET A 1 5.78 22.60 18.31
C MET A 1 4.84 21.55 18.91
N ILE A 2 3.54 21.84 19.01
CA ILE A 2 2.53 20.88 19.48
C ILE A 2 2.40 19.67 18.53
N LEU A 3 2.60 19.90 17.24
CA LEU A 3 2.58 18.85 16.21
C LEU A 3 3.72 17.83 16.34
N SER A 4 4.86 18.23 16.91
CA SER A 4 6.01 17.34 17.10
C SER A 4 5.78 16.30 18.19
N LEU A 5 5.06 16.67 19.26
CA LEU A 5 4.74 15.76 20.37
C LEU A 5 3.69 14.73 19.96
N ALA A 6 2.69 15.15 19.20
CA ALA A 6 1.67 14.25 18.69
C ALA A 6 2.28 13.23 17.71
N ALA A 7 3.18 13.68 16.85
CA ALA A 7 3.88 12.81 15.91
C ALA A 7 4.78 11.80 16.63
N ALA A 8 5.45 12.20 17.72
CA ALA A 8 6.30 11.31 18.50
C ALA A 8 5.48 10.22 19.20
N LEU A 9 4.29 10.56 19.73
CA LEU A 9 3.39 9.60 20.36
C LEU A 9 2.82 8.59 19.36
N LEU A 10 2.46 9.05 18.17
CA LEU A 10 1.99 8.18 17.08
C LEU A 10 3.09 7.22 16.63
N LEU A 11 4.32 7.69 16.54
CA LEU A 11 5.49 6.86 16.19
C LEU A 11 5.78 5.81 17.26
N SER A 12 5.62 6.14 18.54
CA SER A 12 5.80 5.18 19.63
C SER A 12 4.74 4.07 19.60
N GLN A 13 3.50 4.42 19.33
CA GLN A 13 2.42 3.44 19.21
C GLN A 13 2.58 2.57 17.96
N ALA A 14 3.03 3.17 16.86
CA ALA A 14 3.32 2.46 15.63
C ALA A 14 4.51 1.50 15.79
N ALA A 15 5.49 1.82 16.64
CA ALA A 15 6.66 0.98 16.88
C ALA A 15 6.30 -0.38 17.50
N GLU A 16 5.27 -0.45 18.36
CA GLU A 16 4.81 -1.70 18.97
C GLU A 16 4.10 -2.62 17.97
N SER A 17 3.48 -2.04 16.94
CA SER A 17 2.77 -2.78 15.89
C SER A 17 3.45 -2.66 14.53
N SER A 18 4.69 -2.19 14.48
CA SER A 18 5.43 -2.00 13.24
C SER A 18 5.67 -3.33 12.53
N PRO A 19 5.47 -3.38 11.22
CA PRO A 19 5.78 -4.58 10.47
C PRO A 19 7.28 -4.86 10.48
N PRO A 20 7.69 -6.13 10.35
CA PRO A 20 9.11 -6.46 10.25
C PRO A 20 9.75 -5.82 9.01
N PRO A 21 11.09 -5.67 8.99
CA PRO A 21 11.78 -5.00 7.88
C PRO A 21 11.47 -5.58 6.50
N ALA A 22 11.21 -6.88 6.40
CA ALA A 22 10.87 -7.52 5.13
C ALA A 22 9.53 -6.98 4.58
N VAL A 23 8.52 -6.80 5.44
CA VAL A 23 7.22 -6.24 5.03
C VAL A 23 7.39 -4.76 4.67
N ALA A 24 8.13 -4.01 5.48
CA ALA A 24 8.37 -2.59 5.23
C ALA A 24 9.08 -2.38 3.87
N ARG A 25 10.10 -3.17 3.58
CA ARG A 25 10.81 -3.08 2.30
C ARG A 25 9.92 -3.43 1.11
N ALA A 26 9.08 -4.46 1.27
CA ALA A 26 8.14 -4.84 0.22
C ALA A 26 7.10 -3.74 -0.04
N ALA A 27 6.60 -3.09 1.02
CA ALA A 27 5.68 -1.97 0.92
C ALA A 27 6.33 -0.77 0.23
N GLU A 28 7.58 -0.45 0.59
CA GLU A 28 8.34 0.63 -0.04
C GLU A 28 8.59 0.35 -1.52
N ALA A 29 8.91 -0.88 -1.88
CA ALA A 29 9.13 -1.28 -3.27
C ALA A 29 7.85 -1.11 -4.11
N LEU A 30 6.70 -1.48 -3.55
CA LEU A 30 5.41 -1.27 -4.23
C LEU A 30 5.12 0.22 -4.39
N ALA A 31 5.30 1.01 -3.33
CA ALA A 31 5.08 2.45 -3.37
C ALA A 31 5.98 3.13 -4.41
N ALA A 32 7.26 2.73 -4.47
CA ALA A 32 8.21 3.26 -5.46
C ALA A 32 7.80 2.91 -6.88
N CYS A 33 7.37 1.67 -7.12
CA CYS A 33 6.90 1.24 -8.43
C CYS A 33 5.69 2.06 -8.89
N VAL A 34 4.70 2.22 -8.01
CA VAL A 34 3.49 2.99 -8.29
C VAL A 34 3.84 4.46 -8.56
N GLN A 35 4.66 5.07 -7.70
CA GLN A 35 5.03 6.48 -7.86
C GLN A 35 5.79 6.73 -9.16
N ASP A 36 6.72 5.84 -9.50
CA ASP A 36 7.49 5.91 -10.75
C ASP A 36 6.57 5.91 -11.97
N ARG A 37 5.59 5.01 -11.97
CA ARG A 37 4.64 4.91 -13.08
C ARG A 37 3.68 6.10 -13.12
N LEU A 38 3.27 6.62 -11.98
CA LEU A 38 2.45 7.84 -11.91
C LEU A 38 3.20 9.03 -12.49
N ASN A 39 4.49 9.15 -12.18
CA ASN A 39 5.33 10.24 -12.70
C ASN A 39 5.51 10.19 -14.23
N GLN A 40 5.39 9.02 -14.82
CA GLN A 40 5.51 8.80 -16.26
C GLN A 40 4.17 8.90 -17.00
N ALA A 41 3.06 9.00 -16.27
CA ALA A 41 1.72 9.01 -16.86
C ALA A 41 1.46 10.31 -17.65
N GLU A 42 0.88 10.16 -18.82
CA GLU A 42 0.55 11.30 -19.69
C GLU A 42 -0.86 11.82 -19.41
N ASP A 43 -1.02 13.14 -19.43
CA ASP A 43 -2.29 13.79 -19.09
C ASP A 43 -3.43 13.48 -20.06
N ASN A 44 -3.11 13.08 -21.29
CA ASN A 44 -4.11 12.74 -22.31
C ASN A 44 -4.62 11.30 -22.22
N VAL A 45 -4.05 10.49 -21.30
CA VAL A 45 -4.49 9.11 -21.07
C VAL A 45 -5.52 9.08 -19.94
N ARG A 46 -6.57 8.30 -20.13
CA ARG A 46 -7.65 8.18 -19.15
C ARG A 46 -7.12 7.62 -17.82
N PRO A 47 -7.61 8.12 -16.67
CA PRO A 47 -7.19 7.60 -15.36
C PRO A 47 -7.34 6.10 -15.22
N GLU A 48 -8.39 5.51 -15.75
CA GLU A 48 -8.63 4.06 -15.70
C GLU A 48 -7.53 3.28 -16.42
N ALA A 49 -7.12 3.75 -17.59
CA ALA A 49 -6.05 3.12 -18.37
C ALA A 49 -4.70 3.23 -17.67
N ILE A 50 -4.42 4.38 -17.06
CA ILE A 50 -3.20 4.58 -16.25
C ILE A 50 -3.20 3.61 -15.07
N ALA A 51 -4.31 3.54 -14.34
CA ALA A 51 -4.43 2.66 -13.16
C ALA A 51 -4.25 1.18 -13.55
N ASP A 52 -4.87 0.73 -14.64
CA ASP A 52 -4.74 -0.64 -15.13
C ASP A 52 -3.29 -0.98 -15.48
N ALA A 53 -2.59 -0.06 -16.14
CA ALA A 53 -1.19 -0.24 -16.52
C ALA A 53 -0.28 -0.32 -15.27
N ILE A 54 -0.53 0.53 -14.27
CA ILE A 54 0.23 0.53 -13.02
C ILE A 54 0.01 -0.78 -12.27
N VAL A 55 -1.23 -1.21 -12.11
CA VAL A 55 -1.56 -2.46 -11.42
C VAL A 55 -0.86 -3.64 -12.09
N ALA A 56 -0.90 -3.70 -13.41
CA ALA A 56 -0.23 -4.77 -14.16
C ALA A 56 1.29 -4.71 -14.03
N HIS A 57 1.87 -3.52 -14.17
CA HIS A 57 3.33 -3.34 -14.11
C HIS A 57 3.89 -3.62 -12.71
N CYS A 58 3.17 -3.23 -11.67
CA CYS A 58 3.62 -3.37 -10.27
C CYS A 58 3.14 -4.67 -9.61
N ARG A 59 2.62 -5.62 -10.38
CA ARG A 59 2.15 -6.91 -9.85
C ARG A 59 3.22 -7.68 -9.08
N PRO A 60 4.48 -7.79 -9.54
CA PRO A 60 5.50 -8.48 -8.76
C PRO A 60 5.68 -7.91 -7.35
N GLN A 61 5.62 -6.59 -7.21
CA GLN A 61 5.75 -5.93 -5.92
C GLN A 61 4.51 -6.17 -5.03
N GLN A 62 3.33 -6.22 -5.63
CA GLN A 62 2.10 -6.58 -4.91
C GLN A 62 2.18 -8.01 -4.36
N VAL A 63 2.60 -8.95 -5.19
CA VAL A 63 2.76 -10.37 -4.79
C VAL A 63 3.78 -10.49 -3.66
N ALA A 64 4.92 -9.80 -3.78
CA ALA A 64 5.97 -9.82 -2.76
C ALA A 64 5.46 -9.27 -1.42
N LEU A 65 4.71 -8.17 -1.45
CA LEU A 65 4.14 -7.58 -0.23
C LEU A 65 3.13 -8.52 0.41
N MET A 66 2.23 -9.10 -0.37
CA MET A 66 1.24 -10.04 0.14
C MET A 66 1.89 -11.27 0.76
N ALA A 67 2.93 -11.81 0.13
CA ALA A 67 3.67 -12.97 0.64
C ALA A 67 4.39 -12.64 1.95
N SER A 68 5.06 -11.50 2.02
CA SER A 68 5.76 -11.04 3.23
C SER A 68 4.78 -10.80 4.37
N HIS A 69 3.65 -10.17 4.08
CA HIS A 69 2.61 -9.90 5.06
C HIS A 69 2.00 -11.20 5.59
N ALA A 70 1.73 -12.16 4.70
CA ALA A 70 1.18 -13.46 5.08
C ALA A 70 2.12 -14.21 6.03
N ARG A 71 3.43 -14.21 5.75
CA ARG A 71 4.42 -14.84 6.63
C ARG A 71 4.44 -14.18 8.00
N TRP A 72 4.37 -12.86 8.06
CA TRP A 72 4.33 -12.12 9.33
C TRP A 72 3.07 -12.47 10.13
N VAL A 73 1.91 -12.46 9.48
CA VAL A 73 0.63 -12.78 10.13
C VAL A 73 0.65 -14.22 10.67
N GLN A 74 1.12 -15.18 9.87
CA GLN A 74 1.17 -16.59 10.27
C GLN A 74 2.11 -16.84 11.46
N ALA A 75 3.20 -16.07 11.55
CA ALA A 75 4.15 -16.17 12.65
C ALA A 75 3.72 -15.42 13.91
N SER A 76 2.64 -14.65 13.85
CA SER A 76 2.17 -13.83 14.98
C SER A 76 1.42 -14.65 16.02
N ASP A 77 1.16 -14.03 17.20
CA ASP A 77 0.40 -14.62 18.29
C ASP A 77 -1.11 -14.47 18.12
N LEU A 78 -1.56 -13.95 17.00
CA LEU A 78 -2.99 -13.80 16.69
C LEU A 78 -3.69 -15.18 16.65
N SER A 79 -4.97 -15.19 17.01
CA SER A 79 -5.81 -16.39 16.84
C SER A 79 -5.96 -16.71 15.35
N GLU A 80 -6.32 -17.96 15.03
CA GLU A 80 -6.53 -18.34 13.64
C GLU A 80 -7.62 -17.51 12.95
N ARG A 81 -8.66 -17.14 13.70
CA ARG A 81 -9.72 -16.23 13.19
C ARG A 81 -9.17 -14.84 12.85
N GLU A 82 -8.34 -14.29 13.74
CA GLU A 82 -7.73 -12.98 13.53
C GLU A 82 -6.74 -13.00 12.36
N LYS A 83 -5.95 -14.07 12.24
CA LYS A 83 -5.05 -14.25 11.10
C LYS A 83 -5.82 -14.28 9.78
N ALA A 84 -6.90 -15.05 9.72
CA ALA A 84 -7.74 -15.13 8.52
C ALA A 84 -8.35 -13.77 8.18
N ARG A 85 -8.79 -13.02 9.19
CA ARG A 85 -9.34 -11.67 9.00
C ARG A 85 -8.28 -10.73 8.42
N SER A 86 -7.08 -10.73 8.99
CA SER A 86 -5.97 -9.88 8.54
C SER A 86 -5.59 -10.17 7.09
N LEU A 87 -5.52 -11.44 6.72
CA LEU A 87 -5.20 -11.84 5.34
C LEU A 87 -6.29 -11.41 4.36
N ARG A 88 -7.56 -11.54 4.74
CA ARG A 88 -8.68 -11.08 3.90
C ARG A 88 -8.68 -9.56 3.71
N GLU A 89 -8.34 -8.80 4.75
CA GLU A 89 -8.24 -7.34 4.66
C GLU A 89 -7.14 -6.91 3.69
N THR A 90 -5.99 -7.56 3.74
CA THR A 90 -4.87 -7.29 2.83
C THR A 90 -5.27 -7.58 1.39
N GLU A 91 -5.90 -8.72 1.14
CA GLU A 91 -6.42 -9.06 -0.19
C GLU A 91 -7.39 -8.02 -0.71
N ARG A 92 -8.31 -7.58 0.15
CA ARG A 92 -9.31 -6.57 -0.18
C ARG A 92 -8.64 -5.24 -0.53
N ASN A 93 -7.63 -4.85 0.24
CA ASN A 93 -6.88 -3.63 -0.02
C ASN A 93 -6.14 -3.69 -1.35
N MET A 94 -5.54 -4.85 -1.68
CA MET A 94 -4.87 -5.02 -2.97
C MET A 94 -5.87 -4.95 -4.14
N ARG A 95 -7.03 -5.58 -4.01
CA ARG A 95 -8.07 -5.50 -5.03
C ARG A 95 -8.61 -4.07 -5.19
N GLY A 96 -8.61 -3.29 -4.12
CA GLY A 96 -9.07 -1.90 -4.13
C GLY A 96 -8.06 -0.91 -4.69
N MET A 97 -6.83 -1.33 -4.95
CA MET A 97 -5.75 -0.43 -5.37
C MET A 97 -6.06 0.30 -6.68
N ARG A 98 -6.66 -0.39 -7.65
CA ARG A 98 -7.05 0.22 -8.93
C ARG A 98 -7.99 1.42 -8.72
N GLY A 99 -9.04 1.21 -7.93
CA GLY A 99 -10.01 2.28 -7.65
C GLY A 99 -9.39 3.46 -6.92
N GLN A 100 -8.49 3.19 -5.97
CA GLN A 100 -7.76 4.25 -5.27
C GLN A 100 -6.87 5.05 -6.21
N LEU A 101 -6.18 4.39 -7.13
CA LEU A 101 -5.35 5.04 -8.15
C LEU A 101 -6.19 5.94 -9.05
N VAL A 102 -7.32 5.45 -9.53
CA VAL A 102 -8.23 6.23 -10.38
C VAL A 102 -8.66 7.51 -9.65
N ARG A 103 -9.09 7.39 -8.40
CA ARG A 103 -9.52 8.54 -7.60
C ARG A 103 -8.38 9.53 -7.37
N SER A 104 -7.19 9.02 -7.10
CA SER A 104 -5.99 9.84 -6.87
C SER A 104 -5.60 10.63 -8.13
N ILE A 105 -5.59 9.97 -9.28
CA ILE A 105 -5.28 10.61 -10.57
C ILE A 105 -6.31 11.69 -10.89
N ARG A 106 -7.59 11.40 -10.72
CA ARG A 106 -8.67 12.37 -10.97
C ARG A 106 -8.56 13.57 -10.06
N ARG A 107 -8.24 13.35 -8.78
CA ARG A 107 -8.08 14.42 -7.80
C ARG A 107 -6.91 15.32 -8.16
N ASP A 108 -5.79 14.75 -8.56
CA ASP A 108 -4.60 15.48 -9.00
C ASP A 108 -4.90 16.34 -10.23
N ARG A 109 -5.63 15.80 -11.20
CA ARG A 109 -6.02 16.52 -12.42
C ARG A 109 -6.97 17.68 -12.15
N ARG A 110 -7.88 17.53 -11.17
CA ARG A 110 -8.78 18.62 -10.77
C ARG A 110 -8.05 19.75 -10.06
N GLY A 111 -6.96 19.45 -9.36
CA GLY A 111 -6.15 20.47 -8.68
C GLY A 111 -5.27 21.30 -9.57
N ARG A 112 -5.18 20.95 -10.85
CA ARG A 112 -4.42 21.71 -11.85
C ARG A 112 -5.38 22.68 -12.55
#